data_58f281124c4d747af73062dbee36fbc0
#
_entry.id   58f281124c4d747af73062dbee36fbc0
#
_cell.length_a   1.000
_cell.length_b   1.000
_cell.length_c   1.000
_cell.angle_alpha   90.00
_cell.angle_beta   90.00
_cell.angle_gamma   90.00
#
_symmetry.space_group_name_H-M   'P 1'
#
loop_
_entity.id
_entity.type
_entity.pdbx_description
1 polymer ?
#
loop_
_entity_poly.entity_id
_entity_poly.type
_entity_poly.pdbx_seq_one_letter_code
_entity_poly.pdbx_strand_id
1 'polypeptide(L)'
;SNLTLAGLSKQGELNIDVLDHDACQKLAKWFEERWNDRFCVDISEEIVEIIEDSWAREEPILPYRIYIKMAYHLSQEARYGLTEFRIPKDFGNRLFEFQVAAVKIAARHLNKRGGVLIGDVVGLGKTLMATALARIFEDDHGLETLIICPKNLVKMWEDYRDQYRLRAKVISLSQVIGILPDLRRYRIVLIDE
;
A
#
# COMPACT_ATOMS: atom_id res chain seq x y z
N SER A 1 16.81 19.42 12.16
CA SER A 1 15.41 19.24 12.60
C SER A 1 14.46 19.70 11.50
N ASN A 2 13.44 18.94 11.25
CA ASN A 2 12.43 19.31 10.26
C ASN A 2 11.50 20.38 10.85
N LEU A 3 11.35 21.51 10.16
CA LEU A 3 10.39 22.57 10.51
C LEU A 3 8.95 22.14 10.24
N THR A 4 8.57 20.97 10.74
CA THR A 4 7.20 20.45 10.70
C THR A 4 6.61 20.52 12.11
N LEU A 5 5.29 20.60 12.23
CA LEU A 5 4.61 20.57 13.53
C LEU A 5 4.97 19.30 14.33
N ALA A 6 5.15 18.17 13.65
CA ALA A 6 5.59 16.92 14.26
C ALA A 6 7.05 17.00 14.76
N GLY A 7 7.97 17.56 13.98
CA GLY A 7 9.36 17.76 14.37
C GLY A 7 9.52 18.73 15.54
N LEU A 8 8.67 19.77 15.58
CA LEU A 8 8.70 20.76 16.66
C LEU A 8 8.05 20.30 17.97
N SER A 9 7.14 19.32 17.94
CA SER A 9 6.32 18.99 19.11
C SER A 9 6.17 17.50 19.46
N LYS A 10 6.45 16.56 18.51
CA LYS A 10 6.12 15.14 18.69
C LYS A 10 7.25 14.17 18.38
N GLN A 11 8.26 14.60 17.63
CA GLN A 11 9.40 13.75 17.28
C GLN A 11 10.55 14.11 18.20
N GLY A 12 10.93 13.42 19.16
CA GLY A 12 12.00 13.60 20.14
C GLY A 12 13.29 14.34 19.70
N GLU A 13 13.14 15.39 18.91
CA GLU A 13 14.20 16.29 18.44
C GLU A 13 14.45 17.35 19.49
N LEU A 14 15.71 17.57 19.81
CA LEU A 14 16.13 18.61 20.75
C LEU A 14 16.43 19.90 19.98
N ASN A 15 15.60 20.91 20.17
CA ASN A 15 15.86 22.26 19.70
C ASN A 15 16.32 23.13 20.89
N ILE A 16 17.45 23.76 20.77
CA ILE A 16 18.01 24.64 21.81
C ILE A 16 18.17 26.04 21.24
N ASP A 17 17.57 27.02 21.88
CA ASP A 17 17.77 28.42 21.57
C ASP A 17 19.00 28.93 22.33
N VAL A 18 19.98 29.40 21.59
CA VAL A 18 21.20 29.99 22.18
C VAL A 18 21.14 31.51 22.07
N LEU A 19 21.00 32.18 23.19
CA LEU A 19 20.86 33.65 23.26
C LEU A 19 22.18 34.36 23.65
N ASP A 20 23.14 33.59 24.13
CA ASP A 20 24.46 34.13 24.49
C ASP A 20 25.26 34.50 23.24
N HIS A 21 25.74 35.76 23.21
CA HIS A 21 26.41 36.33 22.04
C HIS A 21 27.72 35.59 21.69
N ASP A 22 28.53 35.25 22.71
CA ASP A 22 29.79 34.52 22.50
C ASP A 22 29.54 33.10 21.99
N ALA A 23 28.52 32.42 22.53
CA ALA A 23 28.13 31.12 22.07
C ALA A 23 27.61 31.16 20.64
N CYS A 24 26.80 32.18 20.27
CA CYS A 24 26.30 32.34 18.89
C CYS A 24 27.47 32.58 17.91
N GLN A 25 28.46 33.41 18.28
CA GLN A 25 29.64 33.62 17.44
C GLN A 25 30.47 32.33 17.24
N LYS A 26 30.65 31.56 18.29
CA LYS A 26 31.36 30.26 18.20
C LYS A 26 30.62 29.26 17.29
N LEU A 27 29.29 29.20 17.39
CA LEU A 27 28.49 28.38 16.53
C LEU A 27 28.52 28.82 15.06
N ALA A 28 28.43 30.12 14.81
CA ALA A 28 28.56 30.71 13.48
C ALA A 28 29.92 30.37 12.85
N LYS A 29 31.02 30.62 13.62
CA LYS A 29 32.35 30.27 13.15
C LYS A 29 32.53 28.78 12.86
N TRP A 30 32.03 27.92 13.74
CA TRP A 30 32.05 26.47 13.54
C TRP A 30 31.29 26.06 12.26
N PHE A 31 30.13 26.68 12.01
CA PHE A 31 29.34 26.43 10.80
C PHE A 31 30.09 26.88 9.55
N GLU A 32 30.67 28.10 9.54
CA GLU A 32 31.45 28.63 8.42
C GLU A 32 32.68 27.76 8.10
N GLU A 33 33.39 27.29 9.12
CA GLU A 33 34.52 26.38 8.97
C GLU A 33 34.08 25.06 8.29
N ARG A 34 32.90 24.52 8.63
CA ARG A 34 32.34 23.30 8.01
C ARG A 34 31.81 23.55 6.61
N TRP A 35 31.15 24.69 6.42
CA TRP A 35 30.59 25.07 5.12
C TRP A 35 31.69 25.28 4.07
N ASN A 36 32.82 25.83 4.45
CA ASN A 36 33.94 26.07 3.56
C ASN A 36 34.97 24.91 3.53
N ASP A 37 34.69 23.78 4.17
CA ASP A 37 35.55 22.63 4.14
C ASP A 37 35.58 22.02 2.72
N ARG A 38 36.76 21.55 2.30
CA ARG A 38 36.96 20.92 0.99
C ARG A 38 36.08 19.69 0.72
N PHE A 39 35.49 19.10 1.76
CA PHE A 39 34.55 17.96 1.66
C PHE A 39 33.10 18.40 1.55
N CYS A 40 32.82 19.71 1.71
CA CYS A 40 31.50 20.26 1.47
C CYS A 40 31.36 20.54 -0.03
N VAL A 41 30.47 19.83 -0.66
CA VAL A 41 30.18 19.98 -2.10
C VAL A 41 28.94 20.83 -2.26
N ASP A 42 29.04 21.86 -3.08
CA ASP A 42 27.86 22.65 -3.46
C ASP A 42 27.06 21.86 -4.48
N ILE A 43 25.83 21.51 -4.10
CA ILE A 43 24.85 20.80 -4.94
C ILE A 43 23.62 21.66 -5.22
N SER A 44 23.74 22.98 -5.04
CA SER A 44 22.61 23.90 -5.16
C SER A 44 21.99 23.89 -6.55
N GLU A 45 22.81 23.85 -7.61
CA GLU A 45 22.33 23.83 -8.98
C GLU A 45 21.55 22.54 -9.29
N GLU A 46 22.07 21.38 -8.86
CA GLU A 46 21.42 20.09 -9.06
C GLU A 46 20.10 19.98 -8.27
N ILE A 47 20.06 20.57 -7.08
CA ILE A 47 18.84 20.63 -6.26
C ILE A 47 17.80 21.54 -6.93
N VAL A 48 18.21 22.69 -7.46
CA VAL A 48 17.33 23.63 -8.16
C VAL A 48 16.69 22.94 -9.37
N GLU A 49 17.46 22.24 -10.20
CA GLU A 49 16.93 21.48 -11.33
C GLU A 49 15.89 20.44 -10.89
N ILE A 50 16.17 19.68 -9.82
CA ILE A 50 15.24 18.70 -9.26
C ILE A 50 13.96 19.37 -8.74
N ILE A 51 14.07 20.53 -8.09
CA ILE A 51 12.91 21.28 -7.58
C ILE A 51 12.12 21.87 -8.73
N GLU A 52 12.75 22.42 -9.75
CA GLU A 52 12.08 22.96 -10.93
C GLU A 52 11.31 21.91 -11.72
N ASP A 53 11.82 20.69 -11.80
CA ASP A 53 11.14 19.55 -12.38
C ASP A 53 10.08 18.92 -11.47
N SER A 54 10.12 19.22 -10.18
CA SER A 54 9.17 18.72 -9.19
C SER A 54 7.90 19.58 -9.12
N TRP A 55 6.92 19.09 -8.37
CA TRP A 55 5.72 19.86 -8.04
C TRP A 55 5.96 20.96 -6.98
N ALA A 56 7.10 20.94 -6.27
CA ALA A 56 7.48 21.89 -5.22
C ALA A 56 8.14 23.15 -5.83
N ARG A 57 7.45 23.82 -6.74
CA ARG A 57 7.90 25.08 -7.37
C ARG A 57 7.45 26.29 -6.56
N GLU A 58 8.13 27.42 -6.74
CA GLU A 58 7.71 28.73 -6.21
C GLU A 58 6.36 29.18 -6.81
N GLU A 59 6.10 28.80 -8.08
CA GLU A 59 4.82 29.11 -8.73
C GLU A 59 3.72 28.16 -8.24
N PRO A 60 2.58 28.68 -7.78
CA PRO A 60 1.46 27.87 -7.34
C PRO A 60 0.90 27.04 -8.50
N ILE A 61 0.99 25.71 -8.37
CA ILE A 61 0.37 24.81 -9.34
C ILE A 61 -1.13 24.78 -9.07
N LEU A 62 -1.93 25.00 -10.12
CA LEU A 62 -3.38 24.87 -10.04
C LEU A 62 -3.76 23.49 -9.48
N PRO A 63 -4.62 23.42 -8.45
CA PRO A 63 -5.04 22.16 -7.84
C PRO A 63 -5.51 21.11 -8.85
N TYR A 64 -6.18 21.54 -9.92
CA TYR A 64 -6.61 20.68 -11.02
C TYR A 64 -5.47 19.91 -11.67
N ARG A 65 -4.29 20.52 -11.88
CA ARG A 65 -3.13 19.84 -12.47
C ARG A 65 -2.57 18.78 -11.52
N ILE A 66 -2.61 19.03 -10.21
CA ILE A 66 -2.23 18.05 -9.20
C ILE A 66 -3.17 16.85 -9.24
N TYR A 67 -4.49 17.08 -9.30
CA TYR A 67 -5.48 16.01 -9.43
C TYR A 67 -5.28 15.18 -10.71
N ILE A 68 -5.04 15.81 -11.85
CA ILE A 68 -4.77 15.09 -13.11
C ILE A 68 -3.49 14.25 -13.00
N LYS A 69 -2.42 14.77 -12.40
CA LYS A 69 -1.18 14.01 -12.19
C LYS A 69 -1.40 12.83 -11.25
N MET A 70 -2.14 13.01 -10.16
CA MET A 70 -2.53 11.91 -9.25
C MET A 70 -3.36 10.85 -9.99
N ALA A 71 -4.39 11.26 -10.73
CA ALA A 71 -5.23 10.36 -11.53
C ALA A 71 -4.40 9.58 -12.56
N TYR A 72 -3.44 10.24 -13.21
CA TYR A 72 -2.52 9.60 -14.15
C TYR A 72 -1.68 8.50 -13.47
N HIS A 73 -1.06 8.78 -12.32
CA HIS A 73 -0.27 7.79 -11.60
C HIS A 73 -1.13 6.61 -11.10
N LEU A 74 -2.33 6.90 -10.57
CA LEU A 74 -3.28 5.86 -10.16
C LEU A 74 -3.71 4.99 -11.35
N SER A 75 -3.96 5.61 -12.52
CA SER A 75 -4.33 4.87 -13.74
C SER A 75 -3.19 4.01 -14.27
N GLN A 76 -1.94 4.45 -14.13
CA GLN A 76 -0.78 3.63 -14.49
C GLN A 76 -0.68 2.37 -13.63
N GLU A 77 -0.81 2.50 -12.31
CA GLU A 77 -0.80 1.34 -11.41
C GLU A 77 -1.90 0.33 -11.78
N ALA A 78 -3.10 0.83 -12.09
CA ALA A 78 -4.21 -0.02 -12.55
C ALA A 78 -3.88 -0.74 -13.87
N ARG A 79 -3.33 -0.04 -14.86
CA ARG A 79 -2.95 -0.62 -16.16
C ARG A 79 -1.89 -1.71 -16.03
N TYR A 80 -0.88 -1.51 -15.20
CA TYR A 80 0.13 -2.54 -14.93
C TYR A 80 -0.50 -3.78 -14.28
N GLY A 81 -1.43 -3.62 -13.34
CA GLY A 81 -2.15 -4.74 -12.73
C GLY A 81 -2.95 -5.58 -13.73
N LEU A 82 -3.54 -4.93 -14.75
CA LEU A 82 -4.33 -5.61 -15.79
C LEU A 82 -3.50 -6.56 -16.67
N THR A 83 -2.20 -6.32 -16.81
CA THR A 83 -1.30 -7.12 -17.66
C THR A 83 -0.53 -8.19 -16.91
N GLU A 84 -0.29 -8.01 -15.62
CA GLU A 84 0.58 -8.86 -14.80
C GLU A 84 -0.07 -10.18 -14.41
N PHE A 85 -1.37 -10.17 -14.08
CA PHE A 85 -2.08 -11.34 -13.58
C PHE A 85 -3.11 -11.86 -14.58
N ARG A 86 -3.26 -13.19 -14.62
CA ARG A 86 -4.27 -13.87 -15.43
C ARG A 86 -5.40 -14.40 -14.54
N ILE A 87 -6.63 -14.24 -15.01
CA ILE A 87 -7.77 -14.84 -14.34
C ILE A 87 -7.77 -16.34 -14.59
N PRO A 88 -7.89 -17.19 -13.55
CA PRO A 88 -8.01 -18.63 -13.72
C PRO A 88 -9.21 -19.01 -14.59
N LYS A 89 -9.06 -20.07 -15.39
CA LYS A 89 -10.06 -20.46 -16.40
C LYS A 89 -11.45 -20.69 -15.84
N ASP A 90 -11.53 -21.17 -14.60
CA ASP A 90 -12.80 -21.48 -13.90
C ASP A 90 -13.65 -20.23 -13.65
N PHE A 91 -13.04 -19.04 -13.70
CA PHE A 91 -13.69 -17.74 -13.47
C PHE A 91 -13.90 -16.92 -14.75
N GLY A 92 -13.27 -17.29 -15.88
CA GLY A 92 -13.22 -16.47 -17.09
C GLY A 92 -14.58 -16.08 -17.67
N ASN A 93 -15.59 -16.96 -17.53
CA ASN A 93 -16.96 -16.73 -18.02
C ASN A 93 -17.96 -16.34 -16.91
N ARG A 94 -17.50 -16.16 -15.67
CA ARG A 94 -18.35 -15.88 -14.50
C ARG A 94 -18.14 -14.51 -13.93
N LEU A 95 -17.01 -13.87 -14.23
CA LEU A 95 -16.69 -12.52 -13.83
C LEU A 95 -17.04 -11.53 -14.94
N PHE A 96 -17.70 -10.45 -14.58
CA PHE A 96 -17.88 -9.32 -15.47
C PHE A 96 -16.54 -8.60 -15.73
N GLU A 97 -16.44 -7.83 -16.80
CA GLU A 97 -15.21 -7.13 -17.16
C GLU A 97 -14.66 -6.25 -16.02
N PHE A 98 -15.51 -5.51 -15.31
CA PHE A 98 -15.11 -4.69 -14.18
C PHE A 98 -14.59 -5.54 -13.01
N GLN A 99 -15.16 -6.71 -12.76
CA GLN A 99 -14.68 -7.64 -11.72
C GLN A 99 -13.32 -8.23 -12.10
N VAL A 100 -13.13 -8.59 -13.36
CA VAL A 100 -11.82 -9.03 -13.89
C VAL A 100 -10.77 -7.95 -13.66
N ALA A 101 -11.08 -6.70 -13.99
CA ALA A 101 -10.17 -5.59 -13.75
C ALA A 101 -9.87 -5.40 -12.27
N ALA A 102 -10.89 -5.44 -11.41
CA ALA A 102 -10.75 -5.30 -9.96
C ALA A 102 -9.88 -6.43 -9.36
N VAL A 103 -10.09 -7.69 -9.74
CA VAL A 103 -9.29 -8.82 -9.27
C VAL A 103 -7.82 -8.69 -9.67
N LYS A 104 -7.52 -8.30 -10.90
CA LYS A 104 -6.15 -8.11 -11.39
C LYS A 104 -5.43 -6.97 -10.66
N ILE A 105 -6.13 -5.85 -10.44
CA ILE A 105 -5.61 -4.71 -9.68
C ILE A 105 -5.37 -5.13 -8.22
N ALA A 106 -6.32 -5.85 -7.62
CA ALA A 106 -6.19 -6.37 -6.26
C ALA A 106 -5.01 -7.34 -6.12
N ALA A 107 -4.80 -8.24 -7.09
CA ALA A 107 -3.67 -9.16 -7.12
C ALA A 107 -2.33 -8.40 -7.12
N ARG A 108 -2.22 -7.36 -7.94
CA ARG A 108 -1.03 -6.52 -7.96
C ARG A 108 -0.79 -5.79 -6.64
N HIS A 109 -1.83 -5.21 -6.03
CA HIS A 109 -1.70 -4.56 -4.74
C HIS A 109 -1.30 -5.54 -3.64
N LEU A 110 -1.91 -6.73 -3.62
CA LEU A 110 -1.57 -7.76 -2.66
C LEU A 110 -0.12 -8.21 -2.82
N ASN A 111 0.34 -8.45 -4.06
CA ASN A 111 1.71 -8.85 -4.36
C ASN A 111 2.73 -7.76 -3.97
N LYS A 112 2.44 -6.50 -4.27
CA LYS A 112 3.37 -5.37 -4.05
C LYS A 112 3.38 -4.87 -2.61
N ARG A 113 2.23 -4.86 -1.94
CA ARG A 113 2.01 -4.17 -0.65
C ARG A 113 1.71 -5.13 0.51
N GLY A 114 1.48 -6.42 0.23
CA GLY A 114 1.14 -7.43 1.23
C GLY A 114 -0.31 -7.36 1.73
N GLY A 115 -1.13 -6.47 1.19
CA GLY A 115 -2.54 -6.34 1.59
C GLY A 115 -3.34 -5.49 0.62
N VAL A 116 -4.65 -5.75 0.54
CA VAL A 116 -5.61 -4.99 -0.27
C VAL A 116 -6.98 -4.99 0.41
N LEU A 117 -7.67 -3.86 0.37
CA LEU A 117 -9.06 -3.72 0.78
C LEU A 117 -9.95 -3.64 -0.47
N ILE A 118 -10.92 -4.54 -0.57
CA ILE A 118 -11.93 -4.53 -1.65
C ILE A 118 -13.22 -3.96 -1.09
N GLY A 119 -13.36 -2.63 -1.20
CA GLY A 119 -14.55 -1.89 -0.78
C GLY A 119 -15.46 -1.65 -1.97
N ASP A 120 -16.52 -2.42 -2.10
CA ASP A 120 -17.49 -2.28 -3.18
C ASP A 120 -18.92 -2.38 -2.65
N VAL A 121 -19.89 -1.94 -3.45
CA VAL A 121 -21.31 -1.97 -3.07
C VAL A 121 -21.77 -3.41 -2.83
N VAL A 122 -22.70 -3.59 -1.91
CA VAL A 122 -23.32 -4.90 -1.62
C VAL A 122 -23.95 -5.48 -2.89
N GLY A 123 -23.72 -6.75 -3.14
CA GLY A 123 -24.28 -7.46 -4.32
C GLY A 123 -23.40 -7.44 -5.57
N LEU A 124 -22.29 -6.71 -5.62
CA LEU A 124 -21.39 -6.67 -6.77
C LEU A 124 -20.42 -7.86 -6.87
N GLY A 125 -20.66 -8.93 -6.10
CA GLY A 125 -19.92 -10.19 -6.24
C GLY A 125 -18.54 -10.18 -5.59
N LYS A 126 -18.33 -9.43 -4.50
CA LYS A 126 -17.06 -9.40 -3.76
C LYS A 126 -16.53 -10.78 -3.39
N THR A 127 -17.40 -11.69 -2.96
CA THR A 127 -17.06 -13.08 -2.59
C THR A 127 -16.44 -13.82 -3.78
N LEU A 128 -17.04 -13.69 -4.97
CA LEU A 128 -16.50 -14.30 -6.19
C LEU A 128 -15.14 -13.68 -6.59
N MET A 129 -15.02 -12.37 -6.49
CA MET A 129 -13.75 -11.67 -6.75
C MET A 129 -12.64 -12.09 -5.77
N ALA A 130 -12.96 -12.19 -4.48
CA ALA A 130 -12.02 -12.63 -3.46
C ALA A 130 -11.61 -14.10 -3.65
N THR A 131 -12.55 -14.95 -4.06
CA THR A 131 -12.28 -16.35 -4.42
C THR A 131 -11.34 -16.45 -5.62
N ALA A 132 -11.58 -15.65 -6.67
CA ALA A 132 -10.71 -15.60 -7.84
C ALA A 132 -9.32 -15.06 -7.50
N LEU A 133 -9.22 -14.07 -6.63
CA LEU A 133 -7.97 -13.53 -6.13
C LEU A 133 -7.14 -14.60 -5.39
N ALA A 134 -7.77 -15.32 -4.45
CA ALA A 134 -7.11 -16.41 -3.73
C ALA A 134 -6.64 -17.52 -4.69
N ARG A 135 -7.44 -17.84 -5.70
CA ARG A 135 -7.10 -18.86 -6.69
C ARG A 135 -5.90 -18.46 -7.56
N ILE A 136 -5.72 -17.18 -7.91
CA ILE A 136 -4.53 -16.70 -8.62
C ILE A 136 -3.26 -17.04 -7.81
N PHE A 137 -3.23 -16.70 -6.53
CA PHE A 137 -2.06 -16.95 -5.70
C PHE A 137 -1.85 -18.43 -5.36
N GLU A 138 -2.92 -19.22 -5.33
CA GLU A 138 -2.81 -20.67 -5.21
C GLU A 138 -2.17 -21.28 -6.46
N ASP A 139 -2.61 -20.87 -7.66
CA ASP A 139 -2.11 -21.39 -8.94
C ASP A 139 -0.69 -20.92 -9.21
N ASP A 140 -0.37 -19.65 -8.93
CA ASP A 140 0.95 -19.05 -9.22
C ASP A 140 2.02 -19.41 -8.19
N HIS A 141 1.64 -19.58 -6.92
CA HIS A 141 2.58 -19.72 -5.80
C HIS A 141 2.29 -20.91 -4.88
N GLY A 142 1.24 -21.67 -5.11
CA GLY A 142 0.86 -22.81 -4.27
C GLY A 142 0.41 -22.43 -2.85
N LEU A 143 -0.03 -21.18 -2.63
CA LEU A 143 -0.35 -20.68 -1.30
C LEU A 143 -1.69 -21.23 -0.80
N GLU A 144 -1.72 -21.59 0.50
CA GLU A 144 -2.98 -21.94 1.19
C GLU A 144 -3.64 -20.68 1.76
N THR A 145 -4.97 -20.64 1.67
CA THR A 145 -5.78 -19.49 2.10
C THR A 145 -6.52 -19.79 3.40
N LEU A 146 -6.54 -18.82 4.32
CA LEU A 146 -7.43 -18.79 5.47
C LEU A 146 -8.55 -17.79 5.20
N ILE A 147 -9.81 -18.22 5.34
CA ILE A 147 -10.98 -17.36 5.19
C ILE A 147 -11.61 -17.18 6.57
N ILE A 148 -11.68 -15.94 7.02
CA ILE A 148 -12.26 -15.53 8.30
C ILE A 148 -13.51 -14.73 8.00
N CYS A 149 -14.68 -15.16 8.50
CA CYS A 149 -15.94 -14.52 8.22
C CYS A 149 -16.91 -14.61 9.42
N PRO A 150 -18.02 -13.87 9.41
CA PRO A 150 -19.11 -14.05 10.36
C PRO A 150 -19.66 -15.49 10.30
N LYS A 151 -20.14 -15.99 11.46
CA LYS A 151 -20.62 -17.38 11.60
C LYS A 151 -21.70 -17.77 10.57
N ASN A 152 -22.57 -16.84 10.24
CA ASN A 152 -23.65 -17.04 9.25
C ASN A 152 -23.15 -17.14 7.80
N LEU A 153 -21.92 -16.70 7.50
CA LEU A 153 -21.32 -16.74 6.16
C LEU A 153 -20.40 -17.95 5.96
N VAL A 154 -20.08 -18.70 7.03
CA VAL A 154 -19.18 -19.87 6.95
C VAL A 154 -19.64 -20.85 5.90
N LYS A 155 -20.92 -21.25 5.90
CA LYS A 155 -21.46 -22.20 4.93
C LYS A 155 -21.34 -21.71 3.49
N MET A 156 -21.62 -20.43 3.25
CA MET A 156 -21.47 -19.81 1.93
C MET A 156 -20.01 -19.90 1.45
N TRP A 157 -19.05 -19.56 2.31
CA TRP A 157 -17.62 -19.63 1.97
C TRP A 157 -17.12 -21.05 1.76
N GLU A 158 -17.66 -22.05 2.51
CA GLU A 158 -17.38 -23.46 2.28
C GLU A 158 -17.89 -23.92 0.91
N ASP A 159 -19.11 -23.51 0.53
CA ASP A 159 -19.67 -23.80 -0.79
C ASP A 159 -18.82 -23.19 -1.92
N TYR A 160 -18.35 -21.95 -1.78
CA TYR A 160 -17.41 -21.33 -2.72
C TYR A 160 -16.07 -22.06 -2.77
N ARG A 161 -15.47 -22.39 -1.62
CA ARG A 161 -14.25 -23.18 -1.53
C ARG A 161 -14.37 -24.48 -2.30
N ASP A 162 -15.45 -25.23 -2.08
CA ASP A 162 -15.66 -26.54 -2.68
C ASP A 162 -15.98 -26.43 -4.18
N GLN A 163 -16.81 -25.45 -4.57
CA GLN A 163 -17.15 -25.19 -5.96
C GLN A 163 -15.92 -24.83 -6.81
N TYR A 164 -15.02 -24.03 -6.28
CA TYR A 164 -13.81 -23.59 -6.97
C TYR A 164 -12.55 -24.37 -6.56
N ARG A 165 -12.72 -25.44 -5.76
CA ARG A 165 -11.64 -26.33 -5.31
C ARG A 165 -10.46 -25.59 -4.71
N LEU A 166 -10.71 -24.55 -3.93
CA LEU A 166 -9.69 -23.77 -3.23
C LEU A 166 -9.07 -24.57 -2.09
N ARG A 167 -7.75 -24.54 -1.98
CA ARG A 167 -7.03 -24.98 -0.79
C ARG A 167 -7.16 -23.94 0.32
N ALA A 168 -8.34 -23.90 0.91
CA ALA A 168 -8.67 -22.92 1.93
C ALA A 168 -9.31 -23.55 3.16
N LYS A 169 -9.02 -22.95 4.32
CA LYS A 169 -9.74 -23.21 5.56
C LYS A 169 -10.68 -22.07 5.84
N VAL A 170 -11.95 -22.37 6.09
CA VAL A 170 -12.96 -21.38 6.47
C VAL A 170 -13.19 -21.47 7.96
N ILE A 171 -13.16 -20.34 8.65
CA ILE A 171 -13.43 -20.26 10.09
C ILE A 171 -14.29 -19.04 10.42
N SER A 172 -15.06 -19.14 11.50
CA SER A 172 -15.73 -17.96 12.03
C SER A 172 -14.78 -17.08 12.84
N LEU A 173 -15.08 -15.78 12.93
CA LEU A 173 -14.33 -14.81 13.76
C LEU A 173 -14.10 -15.33 15.20
N SER A 174 -15.08 -16.00 15.80
CA SER A 174 -14.96 -16.57 17.16
C SER A 174 -13.93 -17.71 17.29
N GLN A 175 -13.56 -18.34 16.18
CA GLN A 175 -12.62 -19.48 16.18
C GLN A 175 -11.17 -19.05 15.92
N VAL A 176 -10.91 -17.78 15.61
CA VAL A 176 -9.58 -17.26 15.26
C VAL A 176 -8.55 -17.53 16.33
N ILE A 177 -8.92 -17.35 17.62
CA ILE A 177 -8.00 -17.56 18.76
C ILE A 177 -7.49 -18.99 18.77
N GLY A 178 -8.34 -19.98 18.48
CA GLY A 178 -7.95 -21.39 18.48
C GLY A 178 -6.99 -21.80 17.36
N ILE A 179 -6.91 -21.02 16.28
CA ILE A 179 -6.05 -21.31 15.12
C ILE A 179 -4.73 -20.53 15.15
N LEU A 180 -4.53 -19.64 16.12
CA LEU A 180 -3.31 -18.81 16.21
C LEU A 180 -2.00 -19.61 16.10
N PRO A 181 -1.84 -20.80 16.67
CA PRO A 181 -0.62 -21.59 16.52
C PRO A 181 -0.34 -22.01 15.07
N ASP A 182 -1.38 -22.23 14.28
CA ASP A 182 -1.30 -22.75 12.91
C ASP A 182 -1.35 -21.64 11.84
N LEU A 183 -1.48 -20.36 12.24
CA LEU A 183 -1.59 -19.24 11.31
C LEU A 183 -0.44 -19.16 10.31
N ARG A 184 0.77 -19.55 10.69
CA ARG A 184 1.96 -19.52 9.84
C ARG A 184 1.84 -20.39 8.58
N ARG A 185 0.94 -21.36 8.58
CA ARG A 185 0.65 -22.22 7.44
C ARG A 185 -0.02 -21.44 6.31
N TYR A 186 -0.90 -20.51 6.67
CA TYR A 186 -1.66 -19.74 5.71
C TYR A 186 -0.89 -18.48 5.33
N ARG A 187 -0.66 -18.32 4.03
CA ARG A 187 0.08 -17.18 3.48
C ARG A 187 -0.85 -16.10 2.93
N ILE A 188 -2.11 -16.46 2.71
CA ILE A 188 -3.18 -15.54 2.34
C ILE A 188 -4.27 -15.62 3.41
N VAL A 189 -4.75 -14.46 3.83
CA VAL A 189 -5.88 -14.36 4.76
C VAL A 189 -6.93 -13.47 4.11
N LEU A 190 -8.13 -14.01 3.93
CA LEU A 190 -9.33 -13.26 3.53
C LEU A 190 -10.15 -12.98 4.78
N ILE A 191 -10.51 -11.73 4.98
CA ILE A 191 -11.40 -11.30 6.07
C ILE A 191 -12.63 -10.70 5.42
N ASP A 192 -13.79 -11.29 5.71
CA ASP A 192 -15.10 -10.84 5.23
C ASP A 192 -15.93 -10.40 6.45
N GLU A 193 -16.51 -9.19 6.38
CA GLU A 193 -17.35 -8.60 7.43
C GLU A 193 -18.80 -8.39 6.96
#